data_f31b87249c980deef778b8a6b274cb5c
#
_entry.id   f31b87249c980deef778b8a6b274cb5c
#
_cell.length_a   1.000
_cell.length_b   1.000
_cell.length_c   1.000
_cell.angle_alpha   90.00
_cell.angle_beta   90.00
_cell.angle_gamma   90.00
#
_symmetry.space_group_name_H-M   'P 1'
#
loop_
_entity.id
_entity.type
_entity.pdbx_description
1 polymer ?
#
loop_
_entity_poly.entity_id
_entity_poly.type
_entity_poly.pdbx_seq_one_letter_code
_entity_poly.pdbx_strand_id
1 'polypeptide(L)'
;MTPQELALWKYQRYIKNYLRVIKSVDDSVGEILDYLEAHDLMDNTVIVYTSDQGFYMGEHGLFDKRFMYEESYRTPLLIRYPGNSGGGRAEALVQNLDFAPTYLDIAGVEKPENMSGESLVPILKHNGKAPLRWRKYLYYHFYDHTTEHNALRHDGISDKRYKLIHFYDETGNIPAYDEFYDLKADPSEMRNVIDERKYSRLVKKFNKKLQKMRDQLGVQEY
;
A
#
# COMPACT_ATOMS: atom_id res chain seq x y z
N MET A 1 11.80 -4.89 -37.27
CA MET A 1 11.81 -4.40 -35.88
C MET A 1 12.72 -5.30 -35.06
N THR A 2 13.75 -4.74 -34.48
CA THR A 2 14.64 -5.48 -33.56
C THR A 2 13.89 -5.86 -32.28
N PRO A 3 14.36 -6.81 -31.48
CA PRO A 3 13.74 -7.13 -30.19
C PRO A 3 13.59 -5.90 -29.28
N GLN A 4 14.56 -5.00 -29.28
CA GLN A 4 14.54 -3.76 -28.50
C GLN A 4 13.48 -2.77 -29.00
N GLU A 5 13.38 -2.57 -30.33
CA GLU A 5 12.33 -1.74 -30.92
C GLU A 5 10.95 -2.30 -30.64
N LEU A 6 10.78 -3.63 -30.68
CA LEU A 6 9.52 -4.29 -30.36
C LEU A 6 9.15 -4.11 -28.88
N ALA A 7 10.10 -4.24 -27.96
CA ALA A 7 9.88 -4.02 -26.54
C ALA A 7 9.43 -2.57 -26.26
N LEU A 8 10.13 -1.59 -26.85
CA LEU A 8 9.78 -0.17 -26.74
C LEU A 8 8.39 0.11 -27.31
N TRP A 9 8.06 -0.46 -28.47
CA TRP A 9 6.75 -0.29 -29.09
C TRP A 9 5.64 -0.87 -28.21
N LYS A 10 5.82 -2.08 -27.65
CA LYS A 10 4.87 -2.71 -26.72
C LYS A 10 4.67 -1.85 -25.48
N TYR A 11 5.75 -1.36 -24.86
CA TYR A 11 5.69 -0.47 -23.71
C TYR A 11 4.93 0.81 -24.01
N GLN A 12 5.27 1.49 -25.12
CA GLN A 12 4.60 2.73 -25.52
C GLN A 12 3.10 2.53 -25.77
N ARG A 13 2.71 1.41 -26.37
CA ARG A 13 1.30 1.08 -26.57
C ARG A 13 0.59 0.82 -25.24
N TYR A 14 1.22 0.06 -24.36
CA TYR A 14 0.69 -0.26 -23.05
C TYR A 14 0.48 1.00 -22.20
N ILE A 15 1.51 1.82 -22.03
CA ILE A 15 1.42 3.01 -21.18
C ILE A 15 0.41 4.04 -21.70
N LYS A 16 0.30 4.21 -23.04
CA LYS A 16 -0.70 5.09 -23.63
C LYS A 16 -2.13 4.60 -23.39
N ASN A 17 -2.37 3.29 -23.44
CA ASN A 17 -3.68 2.74 -23.12
C ASN A 17 -3.99 2.89 -21.62
N TYR A 18 -3.03 2.64 -20.75
CA TYR A 18 -3.16 2.86 -19.32
C TYR A 18 -3.53 4.31 -19.00
N LEU A 19 -2.79 5.29 -19.55
CA LEU A 19 -3.07 6.71 -19.37
C LEU A 19 -4.45 7.13 -19.89
N ARG A 20 -4.97 6.50 -20.96
CA ARG A 20 -6.34 6.75 -21.45
C ARG A 20 -7.40 6.27 -20.45
N VAL A 21 -7.17 5.11 -19.81
CA VAL A 21 -8.05 4.62 -18.75
C VAL A 21 -8.01 5.56 -17.54
N ILE A 22 -6.83 5.99 -17.11
CA ILE A 22 -6.69 6.99 -16.03
C ILE A 22 -7.44 8.29 -16.37
N LYS A 23 -7.33 8.77 -17.61
CA LYS A 23 -8.06 9.97 -18.04
C LYS A 23 -9.59 9.78 -17.95
N SER A 24 -10.09 8.61 -18.33
CA SER A 24 -11.52 8.29 -18.21
C SER A 24 -11.99 8.24 -16.74
N VAL A 25 -11.17 7.71 -15.85
CA VAL A 25 -11.44 7.71 -14.39
C VAL A 25 -11.45 9.15 -13.86
N ASP A 26 -10.49 9.98 -14.26
CA ASP A 26 -10.40 11.39 -13.88
C ASP A 26 -11.65 12.18 -14.33
N ASP A 27 -12.11 11.98 -15.58
CA ASP A 27 -13.33 12.59 -16.08
C ASP A 27 -14.57 12.17 -15.25
N SER A 28 -14.70 10.89 -14.93
CA SER A 28 -15.82 10.39 -14.13
C SER A 28 -15.79 10.92 -12.69
N VAL A 29 -14.61 11.11 -12.11
CA VAL A 29 -14.47 11.77 -10.80
C VAL A 29 -14.92 13.22 -10.89
N GLY A 30 -14.54 13.95 -11.97
CA GLY A 30 -14.98 15.31 -12.23
C GLY A 30 -16.51 15.42 -12.28
N GLU A 31 -17.17 14.56 -13.04
CA GLU A 31 -18.65 14.54 -13.15
C GLU A 31 -19.33 14.33 -11.79
N ILE A 32 -18.77 13.45 -10.92
CA ILE A 32 -19.30 13.24 -9.56
C ILE A 32 -19.13 14.50 -8.71
N LEU A 33 -17.99 15.16 -8.78
CA LEU A 33 -17.72 16.38 -8.01
C LEU A 33 -18.63 17.52 -8.46
N ASP A 34 -18.79 17.71 -9.78
CA ASP A 34 -19.69 18.71 -10.37
C ASP A 34 -21.14 18.47 -9.94
N TYR A 35 -21.58 17.20 -9.91
CA TYR A 35 -22.91 16.85 -9.42
C TYR A 35 -23.12 17.22 -7.95
N LEU A 36 -22.15 16.90 -7.09
CA LEU A 36 -22.22 17.23 -5.65
C LEU A 36 -22.26 18.75 -5.43
N GLU A 37 -21.50 19.50 -6.20
CA GLU A 37 -21.49 20.96 -6.13
C GLU A 37 -22.83 21.56 -6.61
N ALA A 38 -23.32 21.11 -7.76
CA ALA A 38 -24.59 21.60 -8.34
C ALA A 38 -25.83 21.34 -7.46
N HIS A 39 -25.73 20.38 -6.52
CA HIS A 39 -26.83 20.00 -5.63
C HIS A 39 -26.60 20.41 -4.17
N ASP A 40 -25.62 21.27 -3.88
CA ASP A 40 -25.27 21.72 -2.53
C ASP A 40 -24.94 20.58 -1.55
N LEU A 41 -24.40 19.45 -2.06
CA LEU A 41 -24.08 18.25 -1.26
C LEU A 41 -22.64 18.23 -0.74
N MET A 42 -21.76 19.07 -1.30
CA MET A 42 -20.32 19.06 -1.00
C MET A 42 -20.02 19.20 0.49
N ASP A 43 -20.75 20.05 1.22
CA ASP A 43 -20.47 20.35 2.61
C ASP A 43 -20.95 19.26 3.59
N ASN A 44 -21.73 18.31 3.11
CA ASN A 44 -22.23 17.18 3.89
C ASN A 44 -21.79 15.81 3.33
N THR A 45 -20.80 15.79 2.44
CA THR A 45 -20.32 14.56 1.82
C THR A 45 -18.84 14.34 2.12
N VAL A 46 -18.50 13.16 2.67
CA VAL A 46 -17.12 12.68 2.74
C VAL A 46 -16.76 12.07 1.41
N ILE A 47 -15.68 12.56 0.79
CA ILE A 47 -15.19 12.05 -0.49
C ILE A 47 -13.86 11.36 -0.24
N VAL A 48 -13.76 10.10 -0.66
CA VAL A 48 -12.54 9.30 -0.56
C VAL A 48 -12.15 8.83 -1.96
N TYR A 49 -10.96 9.23 -2.40
CA TYR A 49 -10.34 8.70 -3.61
C TYR A 49 -9.15 7.83 -3.20
N THR A 50 -9.17 6.56 -3.61
CA THR A 50 -8.13 5.59 -3.28
C THR A 50 -8.10 4.46 -4.31
N SER A 51 -7.19 3.52 -4.12
CA SER A 51 -7.12 2.25 -4.84
C SER A 51 -6.96 1.10 -3.85
N ASP A 52 -7.38 -0.10 -4.22
CA ASP A 52 -7.19 -1.34 -3.46
C ASP A 52 -5.71 -1.75 -3.41
N GLN A 53 -4.94 -1.44 -4.46
CA GLN A 53 -3.53 -1.77 -4.64
C GLN A 53 -2.86 -0.84 -5.63
N GLY A 54 -1.52 -0.87 -5.67
CA GLY A 54 -0.73 -0.28 -6.72
C GLY A 54 -0.59 -1.18 -7.95
N PHE A 55 0.32 -0.84 -8.87
CA PHE A 55 0.50 -1.56 -10.12
C PHE A 55 1.89 -1.33 -10.72
N TYR A 56 2.56 -2.41 -11.15
CA TYR A 56 3.83 -2.34 -11.90
C TYR A 56 3.58 -2.05 -13.36
N MET A 57 4.34 -1.12 -13.91
CA MET A 57 4.31 -0.78 -15.34
C MET A 57 5.64 -1.06 -16.04
N GLY A 58 6.43 -1.98 -15.50
CA GLY A 58 7.76 -2.36 -15.97
C GLY A 58 8.85 -2.22 -14.91
N GLU A 59 8.54 -1.60 -13.76
CA GLU A 59 9.47 -1.53 -12.64
C GLU A 59 9.80 -2.95 -12.16
N HIS A 60 11.01 -3.18 -11.71
CA HIS A 60 11.55 -4.51 -11.36
C HIS A 60 11.45 -5.56 -12.49
N GLY A 61 11.18 -5.16 -13.74
CA GLY A 61 10.85 -6.06 -14.84
C GLY A 61 9.46 -6.70 -14.72
N LEU A 62 8.60 -6.17 -13.86
CA LEU A 62 7.27 -6.69 -13.56
C LEU A 62 6.17 -5.88 -14.25
N PHE A 63 5.05 -6.54 -14.48
CA PHE A 63 3.76 -5.97 -14.82
C PHE A 63 2.71 -6.56 -13.88
N ASP A 64 1.58 -5.85 -13.70
CA ASP A 64 0.52 -6.26 -12.76
C ASP A 64 0.87 -5.88 -11.30
N LYS A 65 0.67 -6.74 -10.34
CA LYS A 65 0.79 -6.51 -8.90
C LYS A 65 1.20 -7.80 -8.22
N ARG A 66 1.57 -7.85 -6.99
CA ARG A 66 1.74 -9.03 -6.11
C ARG A 66 2.79 -8.77 -5.04
N PHE A 67 4.00 -8.38 -5.48
CA PHE A 67 5.12 -8.20 -4.56
C PHE A 67 4.93 -6.95 -3.68
N MET A 68 5.55 -6.96 -2.52
CA MET A 68 5.45 -5.87 -1.53
C MET A 68 6.31 -4.64 -1.87
N TYR A 69 6.77 -4.47 -3.12
CA TYR A 69 7.47 -3.24 -3.52
C TYR A 69 6.51 -2.06 -3.62
N GLU A 70 7.03 -0.83 -3.48
CA GLU A 70 6.21 0.38 -3.37
C GLU A 70 5.20 0.55 -4.50
N GLU A 71 5.53 0.18 -5.73
CA GLU A 71 4.65 0.31 -6.89
C GLU A 71 3.35 -0.50 -6.75
N SER A 72 3.40 -1.66 -6.10
CA SER A 72 2.23 -2.50 -5.82
C SER A 72 1.64 -2.25 -4.43
N TYR A 73 2.47 -1.92 -3.46
CA TYR A 73 2.11 -1.82 -2.06
C TYR A 73 1.50 -0.46 -1.69
N ARG A 74 1.99 0.61 -2.32
CA ARG A 74 1.56 1.98 -2.02
C ARG A 74 0.44 2.43 -2.94
N THR A 75 -0.67 2.89 -2.35
CA THR A 75 -1.83 3.41 -3.06
C THR A 75 -2.05 4.89 -2.79
N PRO A 76 -2.69 5.63 -3.71
CA PRO A 76 -3.14 6.97 -3.41
C PRO A 76 -4.24 6.94 -2.34
N LEU A 77 -4.26 7.95 -1.48
CA LEU A 77 -5.37 8.20 -0.56
C LEU A 77 -5.58 9.70 -0.43
N LEU A 78 -6.72 10.18 -0.92
CA LEU A 78 -7.18 11.55 -0.79
C LEU A 78 -8.53 11.52 -0.07
N ILE A 79 -8.67 12.32 0.96
CA ILE A 79 -9.92 12.39 1.73
C ILE A 79 -10.33 13.85 1.88
N ARG A 80 -11.54 14.18 1.39
CA ARG A 80 -12.25 15.40 1.76
C ARG A 80 -13.18 15.06 2.93
N TYR A 81 -12.99 15.72 4.05
CA TYR A 81 -13.80 15.54 5.24
C TYR A 81 -14.55 16.85 5.56
N PRO A 82 -15.89 16.85 5.64
CA PRO A 82 -16.68 18.03 5.94
C PRO A 82 -16.26 18.74 7.23
N GLY A 83 -16.24 20.06 7.20
CA GLY A 83 -15.81 20.87 8.36
C GLY A 83 -14.29 21.00 8.51
N ASN A 84 -13.50 20.32 7.69
CA ASN A 84 -12.05 20.53 7.62
C ASN A 84 -11.70 21.36 6.38
N SER A 85 -11.52 22.66 6.54
CA SER A 85 -11.27 23.62 5.45
C SER A 85 -9.79 23.71 5.04
N GLY A 86 -8.89 23.03 5.73
CA GLY A 86 -7.46 23.06 5.44
C GLY A 86 -6.99 21.84 4.65
N GLY A 87 -6.52 22.03 3.43
CA GLY A 87 -5.75 21.00 2.73
C GLY A 87 -4.47 20.69 3.52
N GLY A 88 -4.07 19.41 3.57
CA GLY A 88 -2.88 18.99 4.29
C GLY A 88 -2.38 17.64 3.82
N ARG A 89 -1.14 17.31 4.21
CA ARG A 89 -0.54 16.00 3.99
C ARG A 89 -0.38 15.28 5.33
N ALA A 90 -0.92 14.08 5.43
CA ALA A 90 -0.70 13.20 6.57
C ALA A 90 0.51 12.29 6.33
N GLU A 91 1.40 12.24 7.31
CA GLU A 91 2.58 11.34 7.28
C GLU A 91 2.34 10.06 8.10
N ALA A 92 1.09 9.83 8.53
CA ALA A 92 0.73 8.62 9.26
C ALA A 92 0.81 7.39 8.36
N LEU A 93 1.24 6.26 8.91
CA LEU A 93 1.11 4.99 8.24
C LEU A 93 -0.35 4.54 8.30
N VAL A 94 -0.99 4.43 7.16
CA VAL A 94 -2.39 4.02 7.00
C VAL A 94 -2.48 2.84 6.03
N GLN A 95 -3.57 2.11 6.06
CA GLN A 95 -3.76 0.93 5.21
C GLN A 95 -5.25 0.73 4.91
N ASN A 96 -5.57 -0.08 3.91
CA ASN A 96 -6.95 -0.33 3.48
C ASN A 96 -7.87 -0.83 4.60
N LEU A 97 -7.32 -1.54 5.59
CA LEU A 97 -8.06 -1.99 6.78
C LEU A 97 -8.63 -0.84 7.61
N ASP A 98 -8.16 0.39 7.43
CA ASP A 98 -8.61 1.57 8.17
C ASP A 98 -9.88 2.19 7.60
N PHE A 99 -10.27 1.83 6.38
CA PHE A 99 -11.43 2.45 5.73
C PHE A 99 -12.74 2.06 6.41
N ALA A 100 -12.95 0.78 6.65
CA ALA A 100 -14.19 0.31 7.30
C ALA A 100 -14.40 0.93 8.70
N PRO A 101 -13.43 0.91 9.64
CA PRO A 101 -13.60 1.57 10.92
C PRO A 101 -13.73 3.09 10.78
N THR A 102 -13.15 3.72 9.76
CA THR A 102 -13.34 5.15 9.51
C THR A 102 -14.78 5.47 9.11
N TYR A 103 -15.37 4.66 8.22
CA TYR A 103 -16.76 4.87 7.80
C TYR A 103 -17.75 4.63 8.95
N LEU A 104 -17.51 3.65 9.79
CA LEU A 104 -18.32 3.42 11.00
C LEU A 104 -18.23 4.62 11.97
N ASP A 105 -17.02 5.11 12.22
CA ASP A 105 -16.81 6.29 13.10
C ASP A 105 -17.51 7.55 12.56
N ILE A 106 -17.43 7.78 11.24
CA ILE A 106 -18.16 8.88 10.58
C ILE A 106 -19.68 8.72 10.74
N ALA A 107 -20.18 7.50 10.64
CA ALA A 107 -21.60 7.18 10.80
C ALA A 107 -22.07 7.15 12.27
N GLY A 108 -21.17 7.31 13.24
CA GLY A 108 -21.48 7.21 14.66
C GLY A 108 -21.80 5.77 15.11
N VAL A 109 -21.31 4.77 14.39
CA VAL A 109 -21.52 3.34 14.68
C VAL A 109 -20.26 2.78 15.34
N GLU A 110 -20.43 2.00 16.40
CA GLU A 110 -19.32 1.37 17.11
C GLU A 110 -18.63 0.31 16.25
N LYS A 111 -17.30 0.33 16.26
CA LYS A 111 -16.48 -0.67 15.54
C LYS A 111 -16.61 -2.03 16.21
N PRO A 112 -16.96 -3.12 15.48
CA PRO A 112 -16.95 -4.48 16.01
C PRO A 112 -15.57 -4.88 16.53
N GLU A 113 -15.51 -5.65 17.62
CA GLU A 113 -14.24 -6.08 18.25
C GLU A 113 -13.35 -6.89 17.31
N ASN A 114 -13.93 -7.70 16.42
CA ASN A 114 -13.22 -8.52 15.46
C ASN A 114 -12.80 -7.77 14.18
N MET A 115 -13.09 -6.46 14.07
CA MET A 115 -12.68 -5.65 12.93
C MET A 115 -11.27 -5.11 13.13
N SER A 116 -10.37 -5.44 12.21
CA SER A 116 -9.02 -4.87 12.15
C SER A 116 -9.03 -3.42 11.64
N GLY A 117 -7.91 -2.72 11.81
CA GLY A 117 -7.75 -1.32 11.39
C GLY A 117 -8.16 -0.31 12.46
N GLU A 118 -7.85 0.95 12.18
CA GLU A 118 -8.11 2.08 13.07
C GLU A 118 -8.78 3.22 12.30
N SER A 119 -9.73 3.92 12.93
CA SER A 119 -10.37 5.07 12.31
C SER A 119 -9.37 6.18 11.97
N LEU A 120 -9.48 6.73 10.76
CA LEU A 120 -8.69 7.88 10.30
C LEU A 120 -9.28 9.22 10.77
N VAL A 121 -10.48 9.23 11.34
CA VAL A 121 -11.17 10.46 11.79
C VAL A 121 -10.32 11.30 12.74
N PRO A 122 -9.56 10.74 13.70
CA PRO A 122 -8.65 11.53 14.53
C PRO A 122 -7.55 12.26 13.74
N ILE A 123 -7.05 11.64 12.68
CA ILE A 123 -6.03 12.25 11.79
C ILE A 123 -6.67 13.37 10.96
N LEU A 124 -7.86 13.12 10.42
CA LEU A 124 -8.61 14.10 9.62
C LEU A 124 -8.98 15.34 10.44
N LYS A 125 -9.48 15.16 11.64
CA LYS A 125 -9.86 16.27 12.56
C LYS A 125 -8.66 17.07 13.08
N HIS A 126 -7.43 16.51 13.00
CA HIS A 126 -6.22 17.18 13.48
C HIS A 126 -5.26 17.57 12.35
N ASN A 127 -5.78 17.91 11.16
CA ASN A 127 -5.01 18.37 10.00
C ASN A 127 -3.85 17.42 9.64
N GLY A 128 -4.11 16.13 9.58
CA GLY A 128 -3.12 15.10 9.21
C GLY A 128 -2.20 14.64 10.34
N LYS A 129 -2.34 15.17 11.55
CA LYS A 129 -1.52 14.75 12.70
C LYS A 129 -2.09 13.47 13.33
N ALA A 130 -1.27 12.43 13.34
CA ALA A 130 -1.63 11.17 13.98
C ALA A 130 -1.62 11.26 15.51
N PRO A 131 -2.49 10.50 16.21
CA PRO A 131 -2.38 10.32 17.66
C PRO A 131 -1.02 9.77 18.10
N LEU A 132 -0.59 10.06 19.34
CA LEU A 132 0.72 9.65 19.88
C LEU A 132 0.95 8.12 19.84
N ARG A 133 -0.12 7.33 19.95
CA ARG A 133 -0.07 5.86 19.94
C ARG A 133 -0.35 5.27 18.57
N TRP A 134 -0.30 6.07 17.49
CA TRP A 134 -0.50 5.56 16.15
C TRP A 134 0.54 4.52 15.78
N ARG A 135 0.16 3.58 14.87
CA ARG A 135 1.06 2.51 14.42
C ARG A 135 2.35 3.03 13.81
N LYS A 136 3.41 2.28 14.02
CA LYS A 136 4.76 2.57 13.49
C LYS A 136 5.21 1.59 12.41
N TYR A 137 4.46 0.52 12.22
CA TYR A 137 4.73 -0.54 11.25
C TYR A 137 3.43 -0.94 10.56
N LEU A 138 3.56 -1.32 9.29
CA LEU A 138 2.52 -2.00 8.52
C LEU A 138 2.95 -3.44 8.31
N TYR A 139 2.00 -4.37 8.37
CA TYR A 139 2.18 -5.78 8.02
C TYR A 139 1.50 -6.04 6.69
N TYR A 140 2.14 -6.85 5.85
CA TYR A 140 1.63 -7.31 4.57
C TYR A 140 1.78 -8.80 4.45
N HIS A 141 0.84 -9.49 3.83
CA HIS A 141 0.94 -10.90 3.51
C HIS A 141 0.30 -11.21 2.16
N PHE A 142 1.05 -11.88 1.30
CA PHE A 142 0.59 -12.41 0.03
C PHE A 142 0.49 -13.93 0.12
N TYR A 143 -0.75 -14.44 0.09
CA TYR A 143 -1.07 -15.84 0.34
C TYR A 143 -1.14 -16.69 -0.93
N ASP A 144 -1.16 -16.07 -2.12
CA ASP A 144 -1.38 -16.78 -3.36
C ASP A 144 -0.21 -17.72 -3.71
N HIS A 145 -0.50 -18.75 -4.51
CA HIS A 145 0.49 -19.74 -4.87
C HIS A 145 1.12 -19.43 -6.23
N THR A 146 2.34 -19.96 -6.45
CA THR A 146 3.20 -19.69 -7.62
C THR A 146 2.61 -20.11 -8.98
N THR A 147 1.50 -20.81 -9.05
CA THR A 147 1.05 -21.52 -10.26
C THR A 147 0.61 -20.62 -11.41
N GLU A 148 -0.10 -19.52 -11.16
CA GLU A 148 -0.64 -18.68 -12.23
C GLU A 148 0.19 -17.41 -12.49
N HIS A 149 0.81 -16.88 -11.45
CA HIS A 149 1.46 -15.58 -11.52
C HIS A 149 2.97 -15.60 -11.29
N ASN A 150 3.53 -16.77 -11.03
CA ASN A 150 4.95 -16.97 -10.74
C ASN A 150 5.50 -16.05 -9.63
N ALA A 151 4.66 -15.71 -8.66
CA ALA A 151 5.02 -14.94 -7.49
C ALA A 151 5.12 -15.85 -6.27
N LEU A 152 6.26 -15.84 -5.58
CA LEU A 152 6.42 -16.57 -4.34
C LEU A 152 5.53 -15.97 -3.25
N ARG A 153 5.03 -16.82 -2.35
CA ARG A 153 4.42 -16.35 -1.12
C ARG A 153 5.41 -15.51 -0.35
N HIS A 154 4.91 -14.48 0.25
CA HIS A 154 5.74 -13.62 1.08
C HIS A 154 4.90 -12.84 2.06
N ASP A 155 5.51 -12.52 3.16
CA ASP A 155 5.01 -11.52 4.09
C ASP A 155 6.11 -10.54 4.46
N GLY A 156 5.74 -9.47 5.12
CA GLY A 156 6.73 -8.48 5.49
C GLY A 156 6.20 -7.38 6.37
N ILE A 157 7.11 -6.54 6.81
CA ILE A 157 6.79 -5.32 7.53
C ILE A 157 7.53 -4.13 6.94
N SER A 158 6.88 -2.99 7.02
CA SER A 158 7.50 -1.71 6.68
C SER A 158 7.25 -0.68 7.78
N ASP A 159 8.18 0.23 7.94
CA ASP A 159 7.96 1.52 8.59
C ASP A 159 8.10 2.64 7.53
N LYS A 160 8.21 3.89 7.94
CA LYS A 160 8.34 5.01 7.01
C LYS A 160 9.65 5.02 6.19
N ARG A 161 10.59 4.17 6.52
CA ARG A 161 11.91 4.18 5.91
C ARG A 161 12.45 2.82 5.53
N TYR A 162 12.12 1.77 6.28
CA TYR A 162 12.70 0.46 6.08
C TYR A 162 11.61 -0.55 5.78
N LYS A 163 11.93 -1.51 4.93
CA LYS A 163 11.05 -2.62 4.56
C LYS A 163 11.82 -3.92 4.66
N LEU A 164 11.20 -4.92 5.29
CA LEU A 164 11.65 -6.31 5.32
C LEU A 164 10.59 -7.15 4.63
N ILE A 165 11.00 -7.99 3.69
CA ILE A 165 10.15 -8.94 2.99
C ILE A 165 10.74 -10.33 3.19
N HIS A 166 9.94 -11.28 3.61
CA HIS A 166 10.29 -12.69 3.76
C HIS A 166 9.59 -13.51 2.69
N PHE A 167 10.34 -14.09 1.78
CA PHE A 167 9.84 -14.96 0.71
C PHE A 167 9.96 -16.41 1.12
N TYR A 168 8.95 -17.20 0.81
CA TYR A 168 8.94 -18.63 1.11
C TYR A 168 8.13 -19.41 0.06
N ASP A 169 8.49 -20.69 -0.10
CA ASP A 169 7.82 -21.63 -0.98
C ASP A 169 7.26 -22.79 -0.12
N GLU A 170 5.96 -22.97 -0.13
CA GLU A 170 5.30 -24.05 0.62
C GLU A 170 5.70 -25.45 0.16
N THR A 171 6.12 -25.57 -1.10
CA THR A 171 6.59 -26.85 -1.63
C THR A 171 7.99 -27.20 -1.14
N GLY A 172 8.72 -26.23 -0.57
CA GLY A 172 10.09 -26.38 -0.13
C GLY A 172 11.11 -26.54 -1.26
N ASN A 173 10.70 -26.34 -2.53
CA ASN A 173 11.59 -26.43 -3.68
C ASN A 173 12.52 -25.22 -3.78
N ILE A 174 12.08 -24.07 -3.28
CA ILE A 174 12.86 -22.83 -3.25
C ILE A 174 13.17 -22.49 -1.79
N PRO A 175 14.46 -22.38 -1.40
CA PRO A 175 14.81 -21.95 -0.04
C PRO A 175 14.22 -20.59 0.28
N ALA A 176 13.70 -20.42 1.48
CA ALA A 176 13.24 -19.12 1.95
C ALA A 176 14.39 -18.11 1.99
N TYR A 177 14.08 -16.86 1.66
CA TYR A 177 15.06 -15.76 1.68
C TYR A 177 14.40 -14.45 2.09
N ASP A 178 15.23 -13.52 2.55
CA ASP A 178 14.78 -12.21 2.99
C ASP A 178 15.33 -11.10 2.08
N GLU A 179 14.55 -10.05 1.96
CA GLU A 179 14.98 -8.79 1.35
C GLU A 179 14.82 -7.65 2.37
N PHE A 180 15.77 -6.72 2.38
CA PHE A 180 15.71 -5.54 3.24
C PHE A 180 16.08 -4.29 2.47
N TYR A 181 15.25 -3.24 2.58
CA TYR A 181 15.39 -2.00 1.84
C TYR A 181 15.42 -0.78 2.75
N ASP A 182 16.26 0.21 2.41
CA ASP A 182 16.24 1.57 2.97
C ASP A 182 15.58 2.51 1.95
N LEU A 183 14.27 2.69 2.05
CA LEU A 183 13.45 3.48 1.12
C LEU A 183 13.87 4.95 1.01
N LYS A 184 14.63 5.47 1.98
CA LYS A 184 15.20 6.81 1.90
C LYS A 184 16.43 6.85 0.99
N ALA A 185 17.25 5.81 0.99
CA ALA A 185 18.47 5.71 0.18
C ALA A 185 18.18 5.13 -1.20
N ASP A 186 17.21 4.26 -1.29
CA ASP A 186 16.78 3.53 -2.49
C ASP A 186 15.25 3.45 -2.54
N PRO A 187 14.57 4.54 -2.96
CA PRO A 187 13.10 4.58 -3.00
C PRO A 187 12.50 3.65 -4.07
N SER A 188 13.30 3.16 -5.00
CA SER A 188 12.89 2.22 -6.06
C SER A 188 13.21 0.75 -5.72
N GLU A 189 13.69 0.46 -4.52
CA GLU A 189 13.93 -0.90 -4.00
C GLU A 189 14.75 -1.80 -4.95
N MET A 190 15.74 -1.21 -5.63
CA MET A 190 16.60 -1.92 -6.59
C MET A 190 17.81 -2.60 -5.94
N ARG A 191 18.07 -2.32 -4.67
CA ARG A 191 19.24 -2.81 -3.95
C ARG A 191 18.84 -3.47 -2.63
N ASN A 192 18.80 -4.79 -2.62
CA ASN A 192 18.67 -5.55 -1.37
C ASN A 192 19.92 -5.36 -0.51
N VAL A 193 19.75 -4.85 0.71
CA VAL A 193 20.83 -4.55 1.66
C VAL A 193 20.83 -5.48 2.87
N ILE A 194 20.16 -6.63 2.78
CA ILE A 194 19.99 -7.62 3.86
C ILE A 194 21.31 -8.05 4.48
N ASP A 195 22.35 -8.28 3.66
CA ASP A 195 23.64 -8.76 4.08
C ASP A 195 24.64 -7.65 4.46
N GLU A 196 24.27 -6.39 4.29
CA GLU A 196 25.17 -5.28 4.62
C GLU A 196 25.34 -5.13 6.15
N ARG A 197 26.56 -5.22 6.63
CA ARG A 197 26.91 -5.17 8.05
C ARG A 197 26.30 -3.97 8.80
N LYS A 198 26.22 -2.82 8.16
CA LYS A 198 25.65 -1.60 8.77
C LYS A 198 24.16 -1.72 9.11
N TYR A 199 23.40 -2.60 8.41
CA TYR A 199 21.98 -2.83 8.65
C TYR A 199 21.69 -4.04 9.56
N SER A 200 22.69 -4.85 9.92
CA SER A 200 22.49 -6.12 10.63
C SER A 200 21.66 -5.98 11.94
N ARG A 201 21.82 -4.90 12.68
CA ARG A 201 21.02 -4.64 13.89
C ARG A 201 19.56 -4.28 13.56
N LEU A 202 19.34 -3.54 12.47
CA LEU A 202 18.00 -3.19 12.01
C LEU A 202 17.27 -4.42 11.47
N VAL A 203 17.91 -5.23 10.65
CA VAL A 203 17.38 -6.49 10.14
C VAL A 203 16.93 -7.39 11.31
N LYS A 204 17.76 -7.60 12.31
CA LYS A 204 17.38 -8.36 13.54
C LYS A 204 16.18 -7.76 14.25
N LYS A 205 16.09 -6.44 14.34
CA LYS A 205 14.94 -5.73 14.93
C LYS A 205 13.67 -5.96 14.12
N PHE A 206 13.76 -5.87 12.78
CA PHE A 206 12.62 -6.04 11.87
C PHE A 206 12.13 -7.48 11.88
N ASN A 207 13.02 -8.49 11.83
CA ASN A 207 12.67 -9.90 11.96
C ASN A 207 11.91 -10.19 13.26
N LYS A 208 12.43 -9.69 14.40
CA LYS A 208 11.73 -9.83 15.68
C LYS A 208 10.36 -9.16 15.68
N LYS A 209 10.23 -8.02 14.99
CA LYS A 209 8.95 -7.31 14.88
C LYS A 209 7.99 -8.02 13.95
N LEU A 210 8.45 -8.56 12.82
CA LEU A 210 7.68 -9.37 11.90
C LEU A 210 7.08 -10.58 12.62
N GLN A 211 7.91 -11.34 13.33
CA GLN A 211 7.44 -12.49 14.12
C GLN A 211 6.36 -12.09 15.12
N LYS A 212 6.60 -11.01 15.88
CA LYS A 212 5.59 -10.52 16.83
C LYS A 212 4.26 -10.15 16.16
N MET A 213 4.29 -9.61 14.92
CA MET A 213 3.05 -9.27 14.21
C MET A 213 2.36 -10.52 13.68
N ARG A 214 3.10 -11.52 13.21
CA ARG A 214 2.55 -12.84 12.84
C ARG A 214 1.81 -13.47 14.04
N ASP A 215 2.44 -13.50 15.21
CA ASP A 215 1.83 -14.03 16.44
C ASP A 215 0.54 -13.28 16.81
N GLN A 216 0.57 -11.95 16.74
CA GLN A 216 -0.58 -11.09 17.07
C GLN A 216 -1.75 -11.25 16.11
N LEU A 217 -1.47 -11.55 14.85
CA LEU A 217 -2.47 -11.70 13.78
C LEU A 217 -2.91 -13.17 13.60
N GLY A 218 -2.32 -14.10 14.37
CA GLY A 218 -2.62 -15.53 14.25
C GLY A 218 -2.20 -16.12 12.90
N VAL A 219 -1.17 -15.55 12.27
CA VAL A 219 -0.63 -16.07 11.01
C VAL A 219 0.09 -17.38 11.28
N GLN A 220 -0.37 -18.44 10.63
CA GLN A 220 0.29 -19.74 10.70
C GLN A 220 1.57 -19.69 9.87
N GLU A 221 2.68 -20.15 10.44
CA GLU A 221 3.89 -20.45 9.67
C GLU A 221 3.64 -21.77 8.91
N TYR A 222 3.97 -21.76 7.62
CA TYR A 222 3.92 -22.95 6.77
C TYR A 222 5.34 -23.50 6.58
#